data_6983493e60004789894c41f054b8dfe3
#
_entry.id   6983493e60004789894c41f054b8dfe3
#
_cell.length_a   1.000
_cell.length_b   1.000
_cell.length_c   1.000
_cell.angle_alpha   90.00
_cell.angle_beta   90.00
_cell.angle_gamma   90.00
#
_symmetry.space_group_name_H-M   'P 1'
#
loop_
_entity.id
_entity.type
_entity.pdbx_description
1 polymer ?
#
loop_
_entity_poly.entity_id
_entity_poly.type
_entity_poly.pdbx_seq_one_letter_code
_entity_poly.pdbx_strand_id
1 'polypeptide(L)'
;MSAHCLDPSLVQNRLSEVEVIDVRTPGEFEAIHIPSSRNLPLDELEEHAPEIRELVEQGAEVVLTCRSGARAHQAQERLTELGLPDLRILEGGMVAWEQAGAPVVQDVMRWDLERQVRFVAGLIVALSVLVSIAVPEARFVAGAVGLGLVVASLTNTCAMGMVLSKLPYNQPRSARV
;
A
#
# COMPACT_ATOMS: atom_id res chain seq x y z
N MET A 1 23.02 11.61 12.07
CA MET A 1 22.59 11.20 10.73
C MET A 1 23.35 9.93 10.40
N SER A 2 22.67 8.82 10.17
CA SER A 2 23.31 7.56 9.77
C SER A 2 23.87 7.74 8.36
N ALA A 3 25.08 7.21 8.08
CA ALA A 3 25.74 7.33 6.78
C ALA A 3 24.95 6.73 5.60
N HIS A 4 23.87 6.02 5.89
CA HIS A 4 23.01 5.35 4.93
C HIS A 4 21.66 6.04 4.66
N CYS A 5 21.32 7.13 5.36
CA CYS A 5 20.07 7.85 5.16
C CYS A 5 20.28 9.08 4.25
N LEU A 6 19.38 9.26 3.30
CA LEU A 6 19.34 10.41 2.38
C LEU A 6 18.13 11.28 2.68
N ASP A 7 18.35 12.59 2.73
CA ASP A 7 17.29 13.58 2.85
C ASP A 7 16.38 13.58 1.61
N PRO A 8 15.05 13.72 1.76
CA PRO A 8 14.12 13.76 0.64
C PRO A 8 14.48 14.79 -0.45
N SER A 9 15.01 15.95 -0.08
CA SER A 9 15.40 16.99 -1.04
C SER A 9 16.59 16.57 -1.90
N LEU A 10 17.54 15.82 -1.35
CA LEU A 10 18.67 15.28 -2.10
C LEU A 10 18.21 14.23 -3.12
N VAL A 11 17.33 13.33 -2.70
CA VAL A 11 16.77 12.29 -3.58
C VAL A 11 15.91 12.93 -4.67
N GLN A 12 15.10 13.95 -4.33
CA GLN A 12 14.27 14.67 -5.30
C GLN A 12 15.11 15.30 -6.41
N ASN A 13 16.22 15.95 -6.05
CA ASN A 13 17.10 16.62 -7.02
C ASN A 13 17.85 15.64 -7.95
N ARG A 14 17.96 14.37 -7.53
CA ARG A 14 18.67 13.31 -8.24
C ARG A 14 17.77 12.14 -8.62
N LEU A 15 16.46 12.36 -8.71
CA LEU A 15 15.47 11.31 -8.95
C LEU A 15 15.69 10.53 -10.26
N SER A 16 16.31 11.15 -11.25
CA SER A 16 16.69 10.49 -12.52
C SER A 16 18.02 9.70 -12.45
N GLU A 17 18.77 9.83 -11.35
CA GLU A 17 20.09 9.21 -11.17
C GLU A 17 20.04 8.06 -10.15
N VAL A 18 18.96 7.95 -9.38
CA VAL A 18 18.78 6.95 -8.33
C VAL A 18 17.63 6.00 -8.65
N GLU A 19 17.78 4.75 -8.25
CA GLU A 19 16.69 3.76 -8.31
C GLU A 19 15.97 3.70 -6.96
N VAL A 20 14.73 4.17 -6.94
CA VAL A 20 13.92 4.16 -5.71
C VAL A 20 13.12 2.87 -5.65
N ILE A 21 13.30 2.11 -4.56
CA ILE A 21 12.56 0.86 -4.28
C ILE A 21 11.66 1.09 -3.07
N ASP A 22 10.36 0.96 -3.30
CA ASP A 22 9.33 1.07 -2.26
C ASP A 22 8.98 -0.31 -1.72
N VAL A 23 9.30 -0.54 -0.44
CA VAL A 23 9.07 -1.82 0.24
C VAL A 23 7.71 -1.89 0.95
N ARG A 24 6.78 -1.00 0.61
CA ARG A 24 5.41 -1.05 1.10
C ARG A 24 4.58 -2.09 0.36
N THR A 25 3.39 -2.34 0.89
CA THR A 25 2.42 -3.20 0.19
C THR A 25 2.01 -2.63 -1.15
N PRO A 26 1.62 -3.46 -2.14
CA PRO A 26 1.14 -2.97 -3.44
C PRO A 26 -0.01 -1.96 -3.33
N GLY A 27 -0.93 -2.14 -2.38
CA GLY A 27 -2.03 -1.19 -2.16
C GLY A 27 -1.57 0.18 -1.65
N GLU A 28 -0.56 0.24 -0.78
CA GLU A 28 0.03 1.52 -0.34
C GLU A 28 0.77 2.21 -1.49
N PHE A 29 1.47 1.45 -2.32
CA PHE A 29 2.21 1.94 -3.48
C PHE A 29 1.26 2.47 -4.57
N GLU A 30 0.21 1.71 -4.91
CA GLU A 30 -0.80 2.15 -5.89
C GLU A 30 -1.52 3.42 -5.46
N ALA A 31 -1.77 3.61 -4.16
CA ALA A 31 -2.44 4.80 -3.66
C ALA A 31 -1.59 6.07 -3.87
N ILE A 32 -0.31 6.00 -3.53
CA ILE A 32 0.64 7.10 -3.66
C ILE A 32 2.08 6.56 -3.67
N HIS A 33 2.91 6.98 -4.62
CA HIS A 33 4.31 6.59 -4.69
C HIS A 33 5.19 7.66 -5.33
N ILE A 34 6.49 7.53 -5.18
CA ILE A 34 7.50 8.39 -5.84
C ILE A 34 7.52 8.06 -7.34
N PRO A 35 7.54 9.07 -8.24
CA PRO A 35 7.65 8.81 -9.68
C PRO A 35 8.85 7.91 -10.02
N SER A 36 8.65 7.00 -10.96
CA SER A 36 9.67 6.02 -11.40
C SER A 36 10.14 5.02 -10.35
N SER A 37 9.58 5.02 -9.13
CA SER A 37 9.92 4.00 -8.14
C SER A 37 9.34 2.64 -8.51
N ARG A 38 9.99 1.57 -8.04
CA ARG A 38 9.53 0.18 -8.17
C ARG A 38 8.96 -0.30 -6.84
N ASN A 39 7.89 -1.07 -6.88
CA ASN A 39 7.34 -1.69 -5.67
C ASN A 39 7.88 -3.11 -5.53
N LEU A 40 8.69 -3.33 -4.50
CA LEU A 40 9.20 -4.64 -4.10
C LEU A 40 8.85 -4.84 -2.61
N PRO A 41 7.70 -5.45 -2.30
CA PRO A 41 7.21 -5.56 -0.94
C PRO A 41 8.20 -6.25 0.00
N LEU A 42 8.29 -5.79 1.25
CA LEU A 42 9.21 -6.33 2.26
C LEU A 42 9.07 -7.86 2.44
N ASP A 43 7.86 -8.39 2.31
CA ASP A 43 7.57 -9.81 2.49
C ASP A 43 8.08 -10.67 1.32
N GLU A 44 8.25 -10.07 0.13
CA GLU A 44 8.73 -10.72 -1.10
C GLU A 44 10.16 -10.29 -1.46
N LEU A 45 10.81 -9.52 -0.59
CA LEU A 45 12.09 -8.86 -0.86
C LEU A 45 13.23 -9.84 -1.20
N GLU A 46 13.25 -11.01 -0.56
CA GLU A 46 14.28 -12.03 -0.79
C GLU A 46 14.19 -12.63 -2.20
N GLU A 47 12.97 -12.75 -2.74
CA GLU A 47 12.73 -13.21 -4.10
C GLU A 47 13.23 -12.19 -5.14
N HIS A 48 13.20 -10.89 -4.78
CA HIS A 48 13.65 -9.78 -5.61
C HIS A 48 15.13 -9.40 -5.39
N ALA A 49 15.84 -10.04 -4.48
CA ALA A 49 17.26 -9.75 -4.22
C ALA A 49 18.15 -9.87 -5.47
N PRO A 50 17.94 -10.83 -6.40
CA PRO A 50 18.71 -10.88 -7.64
C PRO A 50 18.51 -9.64 -8.54
N GLU A 51 17.29 -9.12 -8.64
CA GLU A 51 16.98 -7.90 -9.40
C GLU A 51 17.68 -6.68 -8.80
N ILE A 52 17.64 -6.55 -7.47
CA ILE A 52 18.33 -5.45 -6.76
C ILE A 52 19.84 -5.55 -6.96
N ARG A 53 20.39 -6.76 -6.93
CA ARG A 53 21.82 -7.01 -7.18
C ARG A 53 22.23 -6.55 -8.57
N GLU A 54 21.44 -6.85 -9.58
CA GLU A 54 21.72 -6.44 -10.95
C GLU A 54 21.75 -4.90 -11.06
N LEU A 55 20.83 -4.18 -10.41
CA LEU A 55 20.84 -2.71 -10.37
C LEU A 55 22.13 -2.17 -9.72
N VAL A 56 22.54 -2.74 -8.60
CA VAL A 56 23.78 -2.33 -7.90
C VAL A 56 25.03 -2.64 -8.74
N GLU A 57 25.09 -3.79 -9.41
CA GLU A 57 26.20 -4.18 -10.28
C GLU A 57 26.29 -3.29 -11.53
N GLN A 58 25.15 -2.76 -12.01
CA GLN A 58 25.11 -1.76 -13.07
C GLN A 58 25.52 -0.36 -12.61
N GLY A 59 25.84 -0.19 -11.32
CA GLY A 59 26.29 1.07 -10.74
C GLY A 59 25.17 2.01 -10.32
N ALA A 60 23.92 1.53 -10.24
CA ALA A 60 22.80 2.32 -9.77
C ALA A 60 22.90 2.55 -8.24
N GLU A 61 22.67 3.79 -7.81
CA GLU A 61 22.46 4.10 -6.39
C GLU A 61 21.02 3.75 -6.01
N VAL A 62 20.85 2.69 -5.21
CA VAL A 62 19.53 2.20 -4.79
C VAL A 62 19.11 2.85 -3.49
N VAL A 63 17.91 3.43 -3.47
CA VAL A 63 17.29 4.09 -2.32
C VAL A 63 16.02 3.35 -1.91
N LEU A 64 16.03 2.78 -0.72
CA LEU A 64 14.87 2.10 -0.14
C LEU A 64 13.93 3.11 0.51
N THR A 65 12.65 2.98 0.27
CA THR A 65 11.61 3.78 0.95
C THR A 65 10.49 2.91 1.50
N CYS A 66 9.83 3.43 2.52
CA CYS A 66 8.56 2.92 3.02
C CYS A 66 7.73 4.08 3.56
N ARG A 67 6.76 3.84 4.44
CA ARG A 67 5.93 4.92 4.99
C ARG A 67 6.73 5.91 5.84
N SER A 68 7.54 5.43 6.80
CA SER A 68 8.23 6.26 7.81
C SER A 68 9.71 5.91 8.03
N GLY A 69 10.27 5.00 7.21
CA GLY A 69 11.66 4.53 7.33
C GLY A 69 11.81 3.16 8.01
N ALA A 70 10.94 2.76 8.93
CA ALA A 70 11.12 1.54 9.72
C ALA A 70 11.23 0.24 8.88
N ARG A 71 10.33 0.03 7.91
CA ARG A 71 10.40 -1.12 7.00
C ARG A 71 11.60 -1.04 6.05
N ALA A 72 12.01 0.17 5.65
CA ALA A 72 13.19 0.37 4.81
C ALA A 72 14.48 -0.02 5.56
N HIS A 73 14.60 0.23 6.86
CA HIS A 73 15.70 -0.27 7.68
C HIS A 73 15.71 -1.79 7.76
N GLN A 74 14.57 -2.42 8.00
CA GLN A 74 14.47 -3.90 7.99
C GLN A 74 14.85 -4.49 6.63
N ALA A 75 14.42 -3.84 5.54
CA ALA A 75 14.79 -4.24 4.18
C ALA A 75 16.30 -4.14 3.97
N GLN A 76 16.93 -3.03 4.38
CA GLN A 76 18.37 -2.84 4.29
C GLN A 76 19.13 -3.91 5.07
N GLU A 77 18.71 -4.22 6.30
CA GLU A 77 19.32 -5.27 7.12
C GLU A 77 19.28 -6.63 6.42
N ARG A 78 18.10 -7.05 5.92
CA ARG A 78 17.92 -8.32 5.19
C ARG A 78 18.79 -8.37 3.92
N LEU A 79 18.78 -7.29 3.12
CA LEU A 79 19.57 -7.24 1.89
C LEU A 79 21.09 -7.20 2.18
N THR A 80 21.51 -6.59 3.28
CA THR A 80 22.91 -6.63 3.73
C THR A 80 23.34 -8.05 4.07
N GLU A 81 22.50 -8.84 4.75
CA GLU A 81 22.75 -10.26 5.03
C GLU A 81 22.87 -11.09 3.75
N LEU A 82 22.18 -10.67 2.68
CA LEU A 82 22.26 -11.28 1.34
C LEU A 82 23.44 -10.75 0.50
N GLY A 83 24.32 -9.93 1.08
CA GLY A 83 25.52 -9.41 0.43
C GLY A 83 25.31 -8.15 -0.42
N LEU A 84 24.32 -7.30 -0.05
CA LEU A 84 24.02 -6.01 -0.66
C LEU A 84 24.13 -4.87 0.38
N PRO A 85 25.36 -4.48 0.83
CA PRO A 85 25.52 -3.57 1.96
C PRO A 85 25.33 -2.07 1.64
N ASP A 86 25.47 -1.66 0.37
CA ASP A 86 25.58 -0.25 -0.03
C ASP A 86 24.25 0.41 -0.40
N LEU A 87 23.15 -0.07 0.18
CA LEU A 87 21.81 0.47 -0.07
C LEU A 87 21.55 1.71 0.80
N ARG A 88 20.89 2.72 0.24
CA ARG A 88 20.49 3.94 0.95
C ARG A 88 19.04 3.84 1.42
N ILE A 89 18.67 4.68 2.39
CA ILE A 89 17.31 4.78 2.90
C ILE A 89 16.84 6.23 2.76
N LEU A 90 15.62 6.41 2.27
CA LEU A 90 14.95 7.71 2.29
C LEU A 90 14.57 8.06 3.73
N GLU A 91 15.19 9.10 4.29
CA GLU A 91 14.93 9.55 5.66
C GLU A 91 13.48 9.95 5.84
N GLY A 92 12.80 9.38 6.87
CA GLY A 92 11.38 9.62 7.12
C GLY A 92 10.42 9.04 6.08
N GLY A 93 10.90 8.38 5.04
CA GLY A 93 10.11 7.70 4.02
C GLY A 93 9.12 8.59 3.27
N MET A 94 8.00 8.01 2.84
CA MET A 94 6.95 8.74 2.11
C MET A 94 6.37 9.91 2.89
N VAL A 95 6.30 9.82 4.22
CA VAL A 95 5.79 10.93 5.04
C VAL A 95 6.68 12.17 4.91
N ALA A 96 8.00 12.01 5.01
CA ALA A 96 8.93 13.12 4.83
C ALA A 96 8.97 13.60 3.38
N TRP A 97 8.85 12.69 2.40
CA TRP A 97 8.77 13.01 0.98
C TRP A 97 7.58 13.93 0.66
N GLU A 98 6.40 13.58 1.16
CA GLU A 98 5.18 14.38 1.00
C GLU A 98 5.28 15.73 1.73
N GLN A 99 5.85 15.75 2.95
CA GLN A 99 6.07 16.99 3.71
C GLN A 99 7.05 17.94 3.01
N ALA A 100 8.03 17.41 2.30
CA ALA A 100 8.94 18.20 1.47
C ALA A 100 8.28 18.78 0.21
N GLY A 101 7.02 18.42 -0.08
CA GLY A 101 6.31 18.83 -1.31
C GLY A 101 6.88 18.22 -2.57
N ALA A 102 7.61 17.10 -2.44
CA ALA A 102 8.23 16.41 -3.56
C ALA A 102 7.18 15.72 -4.46
N PRO A 103 7.48 15.50 -5.75
CA PRO A 103 6.50 14.96 -6.70
C PRO A 103 6.07 13.54 -6.32
N VAL A 104 4.78 13.27 -6.46
CA VAL A 104 4.19 11.96 -6.23
C VAL A 104 3.28 11.57 -7.39
N VAL A 105 3.23 10.29 -7.68
CA VAL A 105 2.19 9.69 -8.52
C VAL A 105 1.11 9.21 -7.58
N GLN A 106 -0.09 9.75 -7.75
CA GLN A 106 -1.28 9.28 -7.05
C GLN A 106 -2.20 8.64 -8.09
N ASP A 107 -2.57 7.40 -7.87
CA ASP A 107 -3.64 6.82 -8.69
C ASP A 107 -4.96 7.49 -8.27
N VAL A 108 -5.56 8.21 -9.21
CA VAL A 108 -6.77 9.00 -8.99
C VAL A 108 -7.87 8.09 -8.46
N MET A 109 -8.15 8.26 -7.16
CA MET A 109 -9.37 7.81 -6.47
C MET A 109 -9.84 6.37 -6.76
N ARG A 110 -9.06 5.38 -6.38
CA ARG A 110 -9.69 4.14 -5.94
C ARG A 110 -10.26 4.39 -4.54
N TRP A 111 -11.55 4.24 -4.39
CA TRP A 111 -12.16 4.27 -3.07
C TRP A 111 -11.51 3.19 -2.21
N ASP A 112 -10.98 3.57 -1.05
CA ASP A 112 -10.46 2.60 -0.09
C ASP A 112 -11.48 1.47 0.11
N LEU A 113 -10.99 0.24 0.18
CA LEU A 113 -11.85 -0.94 0.35
C LEU A 113 -12.79 -0.76 1.54
N GLU A 114 -12.31 -0.16 2.62
CA GLU A 114 -13.10 0.15 3.80
C GLU A 114 -14.24 1.14 3.51
N ARG A 115 -14.01 2.13 2.69
CA ARG A 115 -15.02 3.09 2.25
C ARG A 115 -16.07 2.42 1.35
N GLN A 116 -15.63 1.51 0.47
CA GLN A 116 -16.54 0.71 -0.37
C GLN A 116 -17.42 -0.19 0.50
N VAL A 117 -16.84 -0.89 1.49
CA VAL A 117 -17.57 -1.74 2.44
C VAL A 117 -18.63 -0.93 3.19
N ARG A 118 -18.25 0.23 3.75
CA ARG A 118 -19.17 1.11 4.47
C ARG A 118 -20.31 1.60 3.58
N PHE A 119 -20.02 1.98 2.33
CA PHE A 119 -21.02 2.42 1.38
C PHE A 119 -22.01 1.31 1.02
N VAL A 120 -21.50 0.12 0.65
CA VAL A 120 -22.35 -1.02 0.26
C VAL A 120 -23.20 -1.49 1.44
N ALA A 121 -22.62 -1.66 2.62
CA ALA A 121 -23.34 -2.06 3.82
C ALA A 121 -24.42 -1.04 4.19
N GLY A 122 -24.10 0.25 4.18
CA GLY A 122 -25.05 1.32 4.45
C GLY A 122 -26.19 1.36 3.43
N LEU A 123 -25.89 1.15 2.15
CA LEU A 123 -26.90 1.12 1.08
C LEU A 123 -27.87 -0.06 1.26
N ILE A 124 -27.36 -1.26 1.58
CA ILE A 124 -28.20 -2.44 1.83
C ILE A 124 -29.12 -2.20 3.02
N VAL A 125 -28.59 -1.66 4.13
CA VAL A 125 -29.38 -1.32 5.31
C VAL A 125 -30.48 -0.30 4.97
N ALA A 126 -30.12 0.80 4.31
CA ALA A 126 -31.06 1.86 3.95
C ALA A 126 -32.19 1.33 3.03
N LEU A 127 -31.82 0.58 1.99
CA LEU A 127 -32.82 -0.01 1.09
C LEU A 127 -33.71 -1.03 1.80
N SER A 128 -33.13 -1.88 2.67
CA SER A 128 -33.91 -2.87 3.43
C SER A 128 -34.94 -2.20 4.35
N VAL A 129 -34.57 -1.09 5.00
CA VAL A 129 -35.49 -0.30 5.83
C VAL A 129 -36.57 0.33 5.02
N LEU A 130 -36.25 0.93 3.87
CA LEU A 130 -37.24 1.54 2.97
C LEU A 130 -38.26 0.50 2.42
N VAL A 131 -37.74 -0.66 1.98
CA VAL A 131 -38.57 -1.75 1.47
C VAL A 131 -39.44 -2.35 2.56
N SER A 132 -39.01 -2.33 3.82
CA SER A 132 -39.76 -2.88 4.95
C SER A 132 -41.06 -2.15 5.24
N ILE A 133 -41.28 -0.95 4.66
CA ILE A 133 -42.55 -0.24 4.74
C ILE A 133 -43.64 -1.02 3.98
N ALA A 134 -43.28 -1.65 2.85
CA ALA A 134 -44.20 -2.45 2.03
C ALA A 134 -44.08 -3.97 2.30
N VAL A 135 -42.86 -4.44 2.64
CA VAL A 135 -42.56 -5.85 2.92
C VAL A 135 -41.89 -5.93 4.29
N PRO A 136 -42.64 -6.19 5.37
CA PRO A 136 -42.10 -6.17 6.74
C PRO A 136 -40.89 -7.09 7.00
N GLU A 137 -40.76 -8.17 6.24
CA GLU A 137 -39.65 -9.14 6.35
C GLU A 137 -38.31 -8.54 5.94
N ALA A 138 -38.28 -7.50 5.11
CA ALA A 138 -37.06 -6.87 4.64
C ALA A 138 -36.19 -6.28 5.77
N ARG A 139 -36.80 -5.94 6.92
CA ARG A 139 -36.08 -5.49 8.13
C ARG A 139 -35.06 -6.50 8.66
N PHE A 140 -35.30 -7.80 8.46
CA PHE A 140 -34.35 -8.84 8.90
C PHE A 140 -33.05 -8.81 8.12
N VAL A 141 -33.06 -8.36 6.85
CA VAL A 141 -31.85 -8.16 6.06
C VAL A 141 -30.99 -7.05 6.67
N ALA A 142 -31.60 -5.92 7.04
CA ALA A 142 -30.90 -4.85 7.74
C ALA A 142 -30.27 -5.33 9.06
N GLY A 143 -31.03 -6.11 9.85
CA GLY A 143 -30.53 -6.72 11.10
C GLY A 143 -29.36 -7.67 10.89
N ALA A 144 -29.42 -8.54 9.87
CA ALA A 144 -28.36 -9.47 9.53
C ALA A 144 -27.07 -8.76 9.11
N VAL A 145 -27.17 -7.72 8.29
CA VAL A 145 -26.01 -6.89 7.89
C VAL A 145 -25.43 -6.17 9.09
N GLY A 146 -26.26 -5.59 9.97
CA GLY A 146 -25.79 -4.93 11.19
C GLY A 146 -25.06 -5.89 12.13
N LEU A 147 -25.59 -7.10 12.35
CA LEU A 147 -24.95 -8.12 13.15
C LEU A 147 -23.62 -8.57 12.53
N GLY A 148 -23.58 -8.74 11.20
CA GLY A 148 -22.36 -9.07 10.46
C GLY A 148 -21.27 -8.03 10.64
N LEU A 149 -21.62 -6.73 10.65
CA LEU A 149 -20.66 -5.64 10.90
C LEU A 149 -20.12 -5.66 12.33
N VAL A 150 -20.95 -5.98 13.33
CA VAL A 150 -20.50 -6.13 14.73
C VAL A 150 -19.50 -7.29 14.85
N VAL A 151 -19.83 -8.45 14.28
CA VAL A 151 -18.92 -9.61 14.27
C VAL A 151 -17.61 -9.28 13.54
N ALA A 152 -17.69 -8.63 12.38
CA ALA A 152 -16.52 -8.21 11.63
C ALA A 152 -15.61 -7.28 12.42
N SER A 153 -16.18 -6.35 13.20
CA SER A 153 -15.44 -5.44 14.07
C SER A 153 -14.72 -6.17 15.22
N LEU A 154 -15.35 -7.18 15.80
CA LEU A 154 -14.78 -7.95 16.93
C LEU A 154 -13.69 -8.95 16.48
N THR A 155 -13.85 -9.52 15.27
CA THR A 155 -12.94 -10.56 14.75
C THR A 155 -11.86 -10.01 13.82
N ASN A 156 -11.91 -8.72 13.51
CA ASN A 156 -11.08 -8.07 12.48
C ASN A 156 -11.17 -8.77 11.11
N THR A 157 -12.29 -9.46 10.84
CA THR A 157 -12.52 -10.22 9.60
C THR A 157 -13.80 -9.74 8.94
N CYS A 158 -13.69 -9.09 7.77
CA CYS A 158 -14.84 -8.58 7.03
C CYS A 158 -15.13 -9.45 5.80
N ALA A 159 -16.17 -10.28 5.85
CA ALA A 159 -16.60 -11.11 4.70
C ALA A 159 -16.90 -10.26 3.45
N MET A 160 -17.53 -9.09 3.61
CA MET A 160 -17.80 -8.15 2.53
C MET A 160 -16.51 -7.58 1.94
N GLY A 161 -15.51 -7.27 2.79
CA GLY A 161 -14.19 -6.84 2.34
C GLY A 161 -13.48 -7.91 1.50
N MET A 162 -13.56 -9.18 1.92
CA MET A 162 -13.00 -10.31 1.16
C MET A 162 -13.69 -10.50 -0.20
N VAL A 163 -14.99 -10.28 -0.30
CA VAL A 163 -15.72 -10.34 -1.58
C VAL A 163 -15.33 -9.16 -2.47
N LEU A 164 -15.32 -7.94 -1.92
CA LEU A 164 -14.97 -6.74 -2.68
C LEU A 164 -13.50 -6.76 -3.15
N SER A 165 -12.58 -7.33 -2.37
CA SER A 165 -11.16 -7.43 -2.77
C SER A 165 -10.95 -8.31 -4.01
N LYS A 166 -11.84 -9.29 -4.26
CA LYS A 166 -11.80 -10.16 -5.45
C LYS A 166 -12.33 -9.49 -6.72
N LEU A 167 -12.97 -8.34 -6.60
CA LEU A 167 -13.46 -7.62 -7.78
C LEU A 167 -12.27 -7.10 -8.61
N PRO A 168 -12.36 -7.14 -9.96
CA PRO A 168 -11.27 -6.67 -10.83
C PRO A 168 -10.91 -5.19 -10.59
N TYR A 169 -11.81 -4.40 -10.04
CA TYR A 169 -11.56 -3.00 -9.62
C TYR A 169 -10.56 -2.91 -8.47
N ASN A 170 -10.56 -3.87 -7.55
CA ASN A 170 -9.75 -3.86 -6.32
C ASN A 170 -8.48 -4.75 -6.41
N GLN A 171 -8.27 -5.42 -7.55
CA GLN A 171 -7.05 -6.21 -7.78
C GLN A 171 -5.89 -5.31 -8.21
N PRO A 172 -4.64 -5.56 -7.73
CA PRO A 172 -3.44 -4.87 -8.19
C PRO A 172 -3.28 -5.00 -9.72
N ARG A 173 -2.81 -3.95 -10.38
CA ARG A 173 -2.58 -3.98 -11.84
C ARG A 173 -1.51 -4.99 -12.25
N SER A 174 -0.54 -5.27 -11.37
CA SER A 174 0.50 -6.29 -11.57
C SER A 174 -0.05 -7.71 -11.70
N ALA A 175 -1.26 -7.99 -11.21
CA ALA A 175 -1.91 -9.30 -11.36
C ALA A 175 -2.67 -9.47 -12.69
N ARG A 176 -2.58 -8.52 -13.63
CA ARG A 176 -3.30 -8.53 -14.92
C ARG A 176 -2.40 -8.76 -16.15
N VAL A 177 -1.17 -9.25 -15.93
CA VAL A 177 -0.28 -9.66 -17.04
C VAL A 177 -0.38 -11.15 -17.25
#